data_4a4b52e721e09dfacb4d2fe7b74410d2
#
_entry.id   4a4b52e721e09dfacb4d2fe7b74410d2
#
_cell.length_a   1.000
_cell.length_b   1.000
_cell.length_c   1.000
_cell.angle_alpha   90.00
_cell.angle_beta   90.00
_cell.angle_gamma   90.00
#
_symmetry.space_group_name_H-M   'P 1'
#
loop_
_entity.id
_entity.type
_entity.pdbx_description
1 polymer ?
#
loop_
_entity_poly.entity_id
_entity_poly.type
_entity_poly.pdbx_seq_one_letter_code
_entity_poly.pdbx_strand_id
1 'polypeptide(L)'
;MDISTLTSGALIRHPSRGLLLGTGPFRESAAPPDSGPAFYVNTFRLDDPQPWKIPSALHPIPEPESPTPPAPEILWTEPSPDAYAQVFAEMIEQIASGHLVKSVPATPQFGEMQPPHVPRELILRAVNGSPLHYPYAWWTEQEGFCGATPETLFHQQGRRLTTMALAGTARPEDEGVFINDD
;
A
#
# COMPACT_ATOMS: atom_id res chain seq x y z
N MET A 1 0.37 18.98 13.16
CA MET A 1 1.74 18.61 12.73
C MET A 1 1.76 18.65 11.22
N ASP A 2 2.71 19.33 10.63
CA ASP A 2 2.82 19.42 9.16
C ASP A 2 3.70 18.29 8.63
N ILE A 3 3.09 17.36 7.89
CA ILE A 3 3.77 16.22 7.25
C ILE A 3 4.85 16.71 6.27
N SER A 4 4.74 17.92 5.74
CA SER A 4 5.66 18.47 4.73
C SER A 4 7.09 18.70 5.21
N THR A 5 7.28 18.80 6.51
CA THR A 5 8.59 19.08 7.10
C THR A 5 9.31 17.81 7.57
N LEU A 6 8.64 16.66 7.46
CA LEU A 6 9.19 15.39 7.92
C LEU A 6 10.05 14.74 6.84
N THR A 7 11.31 14.50 7.16
CA THR A 7 12.27 13.78 6.31
C THR A 7 12.00 12.28 6.27
N SER A 8 11.35 11.74 7.31
CA SER A 8 10.93 10.34 7.37
C SER A 8 9.63 10.18 8.14
N GLY A 9 8.83 9.21 7.75
CA GLY A 9 7.55 8.96 8.40
C GLY A 9 6.90 7.66 7.98
N ALA A 10 5.89 7.27 8.75
CA ALA A 10 4.99 6.17 8.45
C ALA A 10 3.56 6.59 8.74
N LEU A 11 2.64 6.30 7.83
CA LEU A 11 1.23 6.67 7.96
C LEU A 11 0.35 5.46 7.69
N ILE A 12 -0.69 5.30 8.48
CA ILE A 12 -1.71 4.27 8.25
C ILE A 12 -3.07 4.76 8.77
N ARG A 13 -4.16 4.40 8.09
CA ARG A 13 -5.51 4.51 8.67
C ARG A 13 -5.80 3.26 9.47
N HIS A 14 -5.89 3.42 10.79
CA HIS A 14 -6.25 2.34 11.68
C HIS A 14 -7.79 2.28 11.81
N PRO A 15 -8.44 1.09 11.70
CA PRO A 15 -9.90 0.98 11.68
C PRO A 15 -10.64 1.63 12.85
N SER A 16 -10.03 1.67 14.04
CA SER A 16 -10.66 2.21 15.26
C SER A 16 -10.01 3.47 15.82
N ARG A 17 -8.87 3.91 15.27
CA ARG A 17 -8.09 5.04 15.80
C ARG A 17 -7.91 6.18 14.80
N GLY A 18 -8.46 6.04 13.58
CA GLY A 18 -8.28 7.01 12.49
C GLY A 18 -6.85 7.02 11.93
N LEU A 19 -6.46 8.13 11.38
CA LEU A 19 -5.12 8.30 10.80
C LEU A 19 -4.06 8.38 11.90
N LEU A 20 -3.03 7.56 11.75
CA LEU A 20 -1.89 7.50 12.65
C LEU A 20 -0.61 7.83 11.87
N LEU A 21 0.17 8.76 12.40
CA LEU A 21 1.45 9.19 11.86
C LEU A 21 2.57 8.82 12.83
N GLY A 22 3.45 7.92 12.41
CA GLY A 22 4.71 7.65 13.07
C GLY A 22 5.79 8.61 12.58
N THR A 23 6.57 9.17 13.49
CA THR A 23 7.67 10.08 13.15
C THR A 23 9.01 9.52 13.59
N GLY A 24 10.05 9.83 12.80
CA GLY A 24 11.43 9.42 13.08
C GLY A 24 12.12 10.23 14.18
N PRO A 25 13.36 9.87 14.54
CA PRO A 25 14.09 8.74 13.97
C PRO A 25 13.43 7.40 14.29
N PHE A 26 13.44 6.50 13.30
CA PHE A 26 12.92 5.14 13.48
C PHE A 26 14.05 4.22 13.97
N ARG A 27 13.73 3.36 14.94
CA ARG A 27 14.58 2.24 15.28
C ARG A 27 14.10 1.00 14.51
N GLU A 28 15.02 0.35 13.84
CA GLU A 28 14.73 -0.86 13.09
C GLU A 28 14.95 -2.11 13.94
N SER A 29 14.18 -3.17 13.67
CA SER A 29 14.25 -4.42 14.44
C SER A 29 13.84 -5.62 13.57
N ALA A 30 14.51 -6.75 13.80
CA ALA A 30 14.14 -8.02 13.20
C ALA A 30 12.86 -8.62 13.78
N ALA A 31 12.52 -8.25 15.02
CA ALA A 31 11.33 -8.74 15.72
C ALA A 31 10.42 -7.56 16.14
N PRO A 32 9.10 -7.79 16.30
CA PRO A 32 8.23 -6.77 16.85
C PRO A 32 8.68 -6.38 18.28
N PRO A 33 8.46 -5.12 18.69
CA PRO A 33 8.75 -4.72 20.05
C PRO A 33 7.80 -5.42 21.03
N ASP A 34 8.24 -5.68 22.25
CA ASP A 34 7.41 -6.25 23.31
C ASP A 34 6.22 -5.36 23.68
N SER A 35 6.36 -4.06 23.45
CA SER A 35 5.31 -3.07 23.68
C SER A 35 5.50 -1.83 22.81
N GLY A 36 4.42 -1.07 22.64
CA GLY A 36 4.43 0.17 21.85
C GLY A 36 4.14 -0.05 20.36
N PRO A 37 4.04 1.04 19.59
CA PRO A 37 3.73 0.99 18.18
C PRO A 37 4.93 0.60 17.34
N ALA A 38 4.68 -0.15 16.27
CA ALA A 38 5.64 -0.40 15.22
C ALA A 38 4.91 -0.54 13.88
N PHE A 39 5.59 -0.19 12.80
CA PHE A 39 5.14 -0.41 11.43
C PHE A 39 5.93 -1.58 10.86
N TYR A 40 5.23 -2.51 10.23
CA TYR A 40 5.88 -3.58 9.48
C TYR A 40 6.03 -3.12 8.03
N VAL A 41 7.26 -2.93 7.61
CA VAL A 41 7.64 -2.48 6.26
C VAL A 41 8.62 -3.48 5.70
N ASN A 42 8.26 -4.13 4.61
CA ASN A 42 9.10 -5.14 3.99
C ASN A 42 8.97 -5.08 2.46
N THR A 43 9.92 -5.65 1.76
CA THR A 43 9.80 -5.90 0.33
C THR A 43 8.77 -7.00 0.05
N PHE A 44 8.37 -7.14 -1.20
CA PHE A 44 7.49 -8.25 -1.60
C PHE A 44 8.12 -9.64 -1.36
N ARG A 45 9.46 -9.72 -1.37
CA ARG A 45 10.21 -10.95 -1.10
C ARG A 45 10.36 -11.28 0.38
N LEU A 46 9.98 -10.35 1.26
CA LEU A 46 10.12 -10.46 2.71
C LEU A 46 11.58 -10.63 3.15
N ASP A 47 12.51 -10.00 2.45
CA ASP A 47 13.95 -10.15 2.63
C ASP A 47 14.61 -8.99 3.40
N ASP A 48 13.83 -8.00 3.91
CA ASP A 48 14.36 -7.02 4.85
C ASP A 48 14.68 -7.71 6.20
N PRO A 49 15.93 -7.72 6.66
CA PRO A 49 16.30 -8.34 7.92
C PRO A 49 15.76 -7.60 9.15
N GLN A 50 15.29 -6.37 8.99
CA GLN A 50 14.77 -5.52 10.08
C GLN A 50 13.45 -4.83 9.67
N PRO A 51 12.39 -5.60 9.37
CA PRO A 51 11.16 -5.04 8.79
C PRO A 51 10.32 -4.22 9.78
N TRP A 52 10.60 -4.31 11.07
CA TRP A 52 9.87 -3.57 12.08
C TRP A 52 10.48 -2.19 12.27
N LYS A 53 9.73 -1.15 11.91
CA LYS A 53 10.11 0.26 12.00
C LYS A 53 9.38 0.86 13.21
N ILE A 54 10.13 1.11 14.28
CA ILE A 54 9.61 1.60 15.57
C ILE A 54 9.78 3.11 15.60
N PRO A 55 8.70 3.90 15.59
CA PRO A 55 8.78 5.36 15.55
C PRO A 55 9.21 5.93 16.90
N SER A 56 9.85 7.10 16.89
CA SER A 56 10.11 7.87 18.10
C SER A 56 8.83 8.41 18.75
N ALA A 57 7.82 8.71 17.92
CA ALA A 57 6.51 9.11 18.39
C ALA A 57 5.42 8.64 17.42
N LEU A 58 4.21 8.41 17.95
CA LEU A 58 3.01 8.09 17.17
C LEU A 58 1.94 9.13 17.49
N HIS A 59 1.45 9.79 16.45
CA HIS A 59 0.46 10.86 16.55
C HIS A 59 -0.83 10.48 15.85
N PRO A 60 -2.00 10.57 16.50
CA PRO A 60 -3.24 10.65 15.76
C PRO A 60 -3.26 11.99 15.02
N ILE A 61 -3.60 11.96 13.75
CA ILE A 61 -3.77 13.18 12.95
C ILE A 61 -5.22 13.26 12.47
N PRO A 62 -5.77 14.49 12.36
CA PRO A 62 -7.12 14.67 11.84
C PRO A 62 -7.18 14.22 10.39
N GLU A 63 -8.37 13.80 9.97
CA GLU A 63 -8.63 13.64 8.53
C GLU A 63 -8.40 15.00 7.83
N PRO A 64 -7.75 15.00 6.65
CA PRO A 64 -7.46 16.23 5.98
C PRO A 64 -8.76 16.90 5.49
N GLU A 65 -8.93 18.15 5.87
CA GLU A 65 -10.06 19.00 5.42
C GLU A 65 -9.79 19.64 4.05
N SER A 66 -8.54 19.55 3.58
CA SER A 66 -8.11 20.16 2.32
C SER A 66 -8.57 19.33 1.12
N PRO A 67 -8.89 19.99 0.00
CA PRO A 67 -9.19 19.26 -1.24
C PRO A 67 -8.00 18.39 -1.65
N THR A 68 -8.31 17.28 -2.30
CA THR A 68 -7.28 16.39 -2.85
C THR A 68 -6.37 17.16 -3.80
N PRO A 69 -5.05 17.17 -3.60
CA PRO A 69 -4.14 17.82 -4.53
C PRO A 69 -4.33 17.29 -5.97
N PRO A 70 -4.06 18.09 -7.00
CA PRO A 70 -4.14 17.63 -8.38
C PRO A 70 -3.19 16.43 -8.59
N ALA A 71 -3.52 15.56 -9.55
CA ALA A 71 -2.63 14.48 -9.91
C ALA A 71 -1.32 15.04 -10.47
N PRO A 72 -0.15 14.53 -10.08
CA PRO A 72 1.09 14.91 -10.71
C PRO A 72 1.07 14.48 -12.18
N GLU A 73 1.69 15.28 -13.04
CA GLU A 73 2.01 14.83 -14.37
C GLU A 73 3.16 13.81 -14.28
N ILE A 74 2.99 12.66 -14.91
CA ILE A 74 4.01 11.60 -14.89
C ILE A 74 4.33 11.26 -16.35
N LEU A 75 5.60 11.39 -16.69
CA LEU A 75 6.14 10.90 -17.95
C LEU A 75 6.43 9.40 -17.80
N TRP A 76 5.47 8.59 -18.23
CA TRP A 76 5.57 7.15 -18.10
C TRP A 76 6.52 6.54 -19.13
N THR A 77 7.35 5.61 -18.67
CA THR A 77 8.11 4.72 -19.55
C THR A 77 7.16 3.63 -20.06
N GLU A 78 7.17 3.39 -21.37
CA GLU A 78 6.38 2.32 -21.95
C GLU A 78 6.80 0.96 -21.37
N PRO A 79 5.84 0.17 -20.87
CA PRO A 79 6.13 -1.16 -20.37
C PRO A 79 6.53 -2.08 -21.53
N SER A 80 7.37 -3.08 -21.28
CA SER A 80 7.74 -4.09 -22.27
C SER A 80 6.66 -5.19 -22.33
N PRO A 81 5.86 -5.28 -23.40
CA PRO A 81 4.90 -6.35 -23.56
C PRO A 81 5.54 -7.74 -23.59
N ASP A 82 6.75 -7.85 -24.14
CA ASP A 82 7.45 -9.12 -24.30
C ASP A 82 7.86 -9.70 -22.94
N ALA A 83 8.35 -8.86 -22.03
CA ALA A 83 8.69 -9.29 -20.68
C ALA A 83 7.46 -9.82 -19.92
N TYR A 84 6.31 -9.16 -20.06
CA TYR A 84 5.06 -9.62 -19.48
C TYR A 84 4.59 -10.95 -20.11
N ALA A 85 4.63 -11.05 -21.44
CA ALA A 85 4.22 -12.25 -22.17
C ALA A 85 5.05 -13.48 -21.77
N GLN A 86 6.36 -13.30 -21.54
CA GLN A 86 7.21 -14.38 -21.07
C GLN A 86 6.79 -14.88 -19.68
N VAL A 87 6.63 -13.98 -18.70
CA VAL A 87 6.19 -14.33 -17.34
C VAL A 87 4.81 -14.98 -17.36
N PHE A 88 3.91 -14.48 -18.20
CA PHE A 88 2.57 -15.05 -18.38
C PHE A 88 2.63 -16.48 -18.93
N ALA A 89 3.45 -16.74 -19.94
CA ALA A 89 3.62 -18.07 -20.51
C ALA A 89 4.19 -19.07 -19.48
N GLU A 90 5.21 -18.67 -18.74
CA GLU A 90 5.78 -19.50 -17.64
C GLU A 90 4.73 -19.81 -16.57
N MET A 91 3.92 -18.83 -16.19
CA MET A 91 2.85 -19.01 -15.21
C MET A 91 1.79 -20.01 -15.69
N ILE A 92 1.35 -19.92 -16.95
CA ILE A 92 0.39 -20.87 -17.55
C ILE A 92 0.95 -22.30 -17.57
N GLU A 93 2.22 -22.47 -17.88
CA GLU A 93 2.90 -23.77 -17.82
C GLU A 93 2.90 -24.35 -16.40
N GLN A 94 3.19 -23.54 -15.40
CA GLN A 94 3.20 -23.97 -13.98
C GLN A 94 1.79 -24.35 -13.51
N ILE A 95 0.75 -23.65 -13.99
CA ILE A 95 -0.65 -24.03 -13.70
C ILE A 95 -1.00 -25.34 -14.41
N ALA A 96 -0.68 -25.46 -15.68
CA ALA A 96 -0.98 -26.66 -16.47
C ALA A 96 -0.28 -27.93 -15.94
N SER A 97 0.91 -27.78 -15.39
CA SER A 97 1.67 -28.87 -14.75
C SER A 97 1.24 -29.18 -13.32
N GLY A 98 0.30 -28.42 -12.75
CA GLY A 98 -0.19 -28.60 -11.37
C GLY A 98 0.74 -28.09 -10.28
N HIS A 99 1.81 -27.37 -10.62
CA HIS A 99 2.70 -26.74 -9.63
C HIS A 99 2.06 -25.50 -8.98
N LEU A 100 1.18 -24.79 -9.71
CA LEU A 100 0.41 -23.68 -9.22
C LEU A 100 -1.08 -23.93 -9.43
N VAL A 101 -1.91 -23.48 -8.52
CA VAL A 101 -3.37 -23.49 -8.66
C VAL A 101 -3.85 -22.16 -9.22
N LYS A 102 -3.23 -21.07 -8.80
CA LYS A 102 -3.56 -19.69 -9.16
C LYS A 102 -2.32 -18.82 -9.08
N SER A 103 -2.20 -17.85 -9.98
CA SER A 103 -1.19 -16.79 -9.89
C SER A 103 -1.76 -15.50 -10.46
N VAL A 104 -1.22 -14.38 -10.01
CA VAL A 104 -1.55 -13.04 -10.51
C VAL A 104 -0.26 -12.40 -11.02
N PRO A 105 -0.06 -12.33 -12.34
CA PRO A 105 1.10 -11.66 -12.90
C PRO A 105 0.96 -10.15 -12.68
N ALA A 106 2.04 -9.49 -12.30
CA ALA A 106 2.11 -8.05 -12.13
C ALA A 106 3.36 -7.49 -12.81
N THR A 107 3.21 -6.31 -13.40
CA THR A 107 4.31 -5.58 -14.03
C THR A 107 4.41 -4.20 -13.41
N PRO A 108 5.60 -3.77 -12.95
CA PRO A 108 5.82 -2.40 -12.54
C PRO A 108 5.83 -1.47 -13.77
N GLN A 109 5.28 -0.29 -13.62
CA GLN A 109 5.43 0.80 -14.57
C GLN A 109 6.27 1.89 -13.93
N PHE A 110 7.25 2.40 -14.66
CA PHE A 110 8.15 3.45 -14.21
C PHE A 110 7.77 4.77 -14.87
N GLY A 111 8.07 5.87 -14.21
CA GLY A 111 7.84 7.19 -14.76
C GLY A 111 8.52 8.28 -13.94
N GLU A 112 8.66 9.46 -14.54
CA GLU A 112 9.22 10.64 -13.89
C GLU A 112 8.11 11.66 -13.63
N MET A 113 8.00 12.12 -12.40
CA MET A 113 7.05 13.18 -12.03
C MET A 113 7.54 14.55 -12.49
N GLN A 114 6.62 15.34 -13.07
CA GLN A 114 6.87 16.67 -13.59
C GLN A 114 5.95 17.73 -12.95
N PRO A 115 6.47 18.79 -12.30
CA PRO A 115 7.84 18.90 -11.74
C PRO A 115 8.07 17.84 -10.67
N PRO A 116 9.28 17.62 -10.20
CA PRO A 116 9.54 16.69 -9.10
C PRO A 116 8.66 17.03 -7.90
N HIS A 117 7.70 16.18 -7.62
CA HIS A 117 6.78 16.37 -6.51
C HIS A 117 7.36 15.86 -5.20
N VAL A 118 7.03 16.54 -4.12
CA VAL A 118 7.39 16.11 -2.78
C VAL A 118 6.53 14.88 -2.42
N PRO A 119 7.07 13.86 -1.78
CA PRO A 119 6.31 12.66 -1.34
C PRO A 119 5.01 12.98 -0.62
N ARG A 120 4.95 14.12 0.07
CA ARG A 120 3.77 14.63 0.76
C ARG A 120 2.51 14.71 -0.11
N GLU A 121 2.61 15.22 -1.33
CA GLU A 121 1.42 15.40 -2.20
C GLU A 121 0.82 14.06 -2.59
N LEU A 122 1.67 13.07 -2.82
CA LEU A 122 1.22 11.70 -3.08
C LEU A 122 0.56 11.07 -1.84
N ILE A 123 1.14 11.29 -0.65
CA ILE A 123 0.57 10.82 0.61
C ILE A 123 -0.80 11.48 0.86
N LEU A 124 -0.91 12.80 0.68
CA LEU A 124 -2.18 13.50 0.82
C LEU A 124 -3.23 13.03 -0.18
N ARG A 125 -2.83 12.68 -1.40
CA ARG A 125 -3.74 12.08 -2.38
C ARG A 125 -4.25 10.71 -1.92
N ALA A 126 -3.37 9.86 -1.41
CA ALA A 126 -3.73 8.55 -0.89
C ALA A 126 -4.71 8.68 0.29
N VAL A 127 -4.46 9.65 1.18
CA VAL A 127 -5.31 9.90 2.37
C VAL A 127 -6.66 10.50 1.99
N ASN A 128 -6.70 11.43 1.03
CA ASN A 128 -7.93 12.10 0.56
C ASN A 128 -8.71 11.28 -0.48
N GLY A 129 -8.31 10.05 -0.73
CA GLY A 129 -9.03 9.12 -1.59
C GLY A 129 -10.39 8.71 -1.03
N SER A 130 -10.93 7.62 -1.52
CA SER A 130 -12.20 7.10 -1.01
C SER A 130 -12.14 6.83 0.50
N PRO A 131 -13.18 7.25 1.28
CA PRO A 131 -13.25 6.93 2.71
C PRO A 131 -13.35 5.43 2.99
N LEU A 132 -13.65 4.64 1.97
CA LEU A 132 -13.68 3.17 2.06
C LEU A 132 -12.28 2.53 1.94
N HIS A 133 -11.26 3.33 1.63
CA HIS A 133 -9.90 2.86 1.50
C HIS A 133 -9.08 3.12 2.76
N TYR A 134 -8.13 2.23 3.00
CA TYR A 134 -7.13 2.36 4.05
C TYR A 134 -5.83 2.89 3.44
N PRO A 135 -5.56 4.20 3.54
CA PRO A 135 -4.30 4.78 3.08
C PRO A 135 -3.16 4.32 3.97
N TYR A 136 -2.03 4.14 3.33
CA TYR A 136 -0.75 3.82 3.98
C TYR A 136 0.39 4.52 3.27
N ALA A 137 1.44 4.84 4.01
CA ALA A 137 2.69 5.36 3.47
C ALA A 137 3.86 5.04 4.39
N TRP A 138 5.03 4.92 3.78
CA TRP A 138 6.33 4.89 4.43
C TRP A 138 7.29 5.70 3.59
N TRP A 139 8.11 6.54 4.20
CA TRP A 139 9.11 7.32 3.47
C TRP A 139 10.34 7.63 4.31
N THR A 140 11.45 7.80 3.63
CA THR A 140 12.71 8.35 4.09
C THR A 140 13.08 9.55 3.23
N GLU A 141 14.27 10.12 3.42
CA GLU A 141 14.78 11.17 2.53
C GLU A 141 15.00 10.71 1.09
N GLN A 142 15.29 9.41 0.89
CA GLN A 142 15.72 8.87 -0.39
C GLN A 142 14.60 8.17 -1.15
N GLU A 143 13.72 7.50 -0.43
CA GLU A 143 12.72 6.65 -1.03
C GLU A 143 11.46 6.55 -0.16
N GLY A 144 10.41 6.05 -0.75
CA GLY A 144 9.17 5.77 -0.04
C GLY A 144 8.14 5.10 -0.93
N PHE A 145 7.06 4.71 -0.32
CA PHE A 145 5.88 4.24 -1.03
C PHE A 145 4.61 4.74 -0.34
N CYS A 146 3.56 4.89 -1.09
CA CYS A 146 2.23 5.16 -0.57
C CYS A 146 1.16 4.49 -1.43
N GLY A 147 0.02 4.28 -0.83
CA GLY A 147 -1.13 3.71 -1.50
C GLY A 147 -2.38 3.77 -0.65
N ALA A 148 -3.46 3.24 -1.20
CA ALA A 148 -4.71 3.05 -0.48
C ALA A 148 -5.36 1.75 -0.94
N THR A 149 -5.77 0.91 0.00
CA THR A 149 -6.40 -0.38 -0.28
C THR A 149 -7.80 -0.43 0.30
N PRO A 150 -8.79 -1.00 -0.42
CA PRO A 150 -10.10 -1.30 0.14
C PRO A 150 -10.08 -2.59 0.95
N GLU A 151 -9.03 -3.39 0.88
CA GLU A 151 -8.97 -4.73 1.43
C GLU A 151 -8.29 -4.76 2.79
N THR A 152 -8.92 -5.46 3.72
CA THR A 152 -8.37 -5.74 5.05
C THR A 152 -7.81 -7.15 5.07
N LEU A 153 -6.52 -7.31 5.30
CA LEU A 153 -5.88 -8.62 5.39
C LEU A 153 -6.51 -9.46 6.50
N PHE A 154 -6.64 -8.91 7.68
CA PHE A 154 -7.42 -9.48 8.77
C PHE A 154 -7.77 -8.43 9.82
N HIS A 155 -8.85 -8.68 10.56
CA HIS A 155 -9.22 -7.96 11.76
C HIS A 155 -9.40 -8.93 12.91
N GLN A 156 -8.72 -8.68 14.01
CA GLN A 156 -8.84 -9.52 15.22
C GLN A 156 -9.49 -8.74 16.35
N GLN A 157 -10.53 -9.32 16.92
CA GLN A 157 -11.18 -8.78 18.10
C GLN A 157 -11.33 -9.91 19.14
N GLY A 158 -10.51 -9.88 20.16
CA GLY A 158 -10.41 -10.97 21.12
C GLY A 158 -9.99 -12.27 20.43
N ARG A 159 -10.87 -13.28 20.45
CA ARG A 159 -10.64 -14.58 19.80
C ARG A 159 -11.26 -14.69 18.40
N ARG A 160 -11.97 -13.67 17.95
CA ARG A 160 -12.59 -13.63 16.62
C ARG A 160 -11.61 -13.03 15.62
N LEU A 161 -11.32 -13.78 14.57
CA LEU A 161 -10.58 -13.34 13.40
C LEU A 161 -11.56 -13.19 12.23
N THR A 162 -11.49 -12.05 11.55
CA THR A 162 -12.24 -11.78 10.33
C THR A 162 -11.26 -11.43 9.24
N THR A 163 -11.41 -12.00 8.07
CA THR A 163 -10.66 -11.67 6.87
C THR A 163 -11.59 -11.26 5.75
N MET A 164 -11.08 -10.58 4.76
CA MET A 164 -11.79 -10.17 3.56
C MET A 164 -11.13 -10.83 2.36
N ALA A 165 -11.92 -11.27 1.42
CA ALA A 165 -11.45 -11.76 0.14
C ALA A 165 -12.17 -10.97 -0.97
N LEU A 166 -11.41 -10.15 -1.69
CA LEU A 166 -11.90 -9.41 -2.86
C LEU A 166 -11.43 -10.15 -4.12
N ALA A 167 -12.36 -10.47 -4.99
CA ALA A 167 -12.10 -11.30 -6.16
C ALA A 167 -12.36 -10.62 -7.51
N GLY A 168 -12.83 -9.39 -7.52
CA GLY A 168 -13.08 -8.68 -8.76
C GLY A 168 -13.42 -7.22 -8.54
N THR A 169 -13.32 -6.44 -9.60
CA THR A 169 -13.69 -5.03 -9.62
C THR A 169 -14.51 -4.75 -10.88
N ALA A 170 -15.66 -4.11 -10.73
CA ALA A 170 -16.49 -3.66 -11.84
C ALA A 170 -16.90 -2.20 -11.62
N ARG A 171 -17.32 -1.54 -12.69
CA ARG A 171 -17.92 -0.22 -12.59
C ARG A 171 -19.36 -0.36 -12.08
N PRO A 172 -19.94 0.68 -11.43
CA PRO A 172 -21.34 0.63 -10.96
C PRO A 172 -22.35 0.29 -12.05
N GLU A 173 -22.08 0.67 -13.30
CA GLU A 173 -22.91 0.40 -14.46
C GLU A 173 -22.84 -1.07 -14.96
N ASP A 174 -21.88 -1.83 -14.48
CA ASP A 174 -21.66 -3.23 -14.83
C ASP A 174 -22.30 -4.19 -13.80
N GLU A 175 -23.45 -3.79 -13.23
CA GLU A 175 -24.24 -4.61 -12.30
C GLU A 175 -24.65 -5.93 -12.97
N GLY A 176 -23.99 -6.98 -12.76
CA GLY A 176 -24.26 -8.30 -13.36
C GLY A 176 -23.02 -9.09 -13.69
N VAL A 177 -21.87 -8.44 -13.73
CA VAL A 177 -20.58 -9.10 -14.00
C VAL A 177 -20.19 -10.08 -12.88
N PHE A 178 -20.74 -9.91 -11.67
CA PHE A 178 -20.47 -10.75 -10.50
C PHE A 178 -21.60 -11.72 -10.13
N ILE A 179 -22.60 -11.89 -10.99
CA ILE A 179 -23.68 -12.83 -10.76
C ILE A 179 -23.25 -14.22 -11.26
N ASN A 180 -22.80 -15.02 -10.30
CA ASN A 180 -22.70 -16.47 -10.31
C ASN A 180 -21.80 -17.14 -11.34
N ASP A 181 -20.61 -17.53 -10.90
CA ASP A 181 -20.09 -18.86 -11.23
C ASP A 181 -20.24 -19.73 -9.95
N ASP A 182 -21.37 -20.45 -9.89
CA ASP A 182 -21.54 -21.59 -8.99
C ASP A 182 -20.70 -22.79 -9.47
#